data_8243d921cd7a1759c8b63cd7c97c6229
#
_entry.id   8243d921cd7a1759c8b63cd7c97c6229
#
_cell.length_a   1.000
_cell.length_b   1.000
_cell.length_c   1.000
_cell.angle_alpha   90.00
_cell.angle_beta   90.00
_cell.angle_gamma   90.00
#
_symmetry.space_group_name_H-M   'P 1'
#
loop_
_entity.id
_entity.type
_entity.pdbx_description
1 polymer ?
#
loop_
_entity_poly.entity_id
_entity_poly.type
_entity_poly.pdbx_seq_one_letter_code
_entity_poly.pdbx_strand_id
1 'polypeptide(L)'
;MFICKHEVQYYETDRMGITHHSNYVRWMEEARTFFLREIGWPYEKIEEEGIISPVTSISCDYKATSTFADVISIEINVKSVKSARLSFVYHMVNQNGVLVCTAASEHSFLSKDGGFVNLKR
;
A
#
# COMPACT_ATOMS: atom_id res chain seq x y z
N MET A 1 -1.25 0.34 15.15
CA MET A 1 -1.14 1.25 13.99
C MET A 1 0.16 0.99 13.27
N PHE A 2 0.08 0.79 11.96
CA PHE A 2 1.26 0.48 11.16
C PHE A 2 1.62 1.68 10.30
N ILE A 3 2.84 2.18 10.46
CA ILE A 3 3.34 3.33 9.72
C ILE A 3 4.66 2.95 9.06
N CYS A 4 4.70 3.10 7.73
CA CYS A 4 5.88 2.88 6.93
C CYS A 4 6.39 4.23 6.45
N LYS A 5 7.69 4.48 6.50
CA LYS A 5 8.25 5.75 6.05
C LYS A 5 8.98 5.58 4.74
N HIS A 6 8.77 6.54 3.85
CA HIS A 6 9.42 6.56 2.54
C HIS A 6 10.02 7.93 2.30
N GLU A 7 11.29 7.99 1.95
CA GLU A 7 11.92 9.24 1.54
C GLU A 7 11.79 9.37 0.03
N VAL A 8 11.22 10.50 -0.44
CA VAL A 8 10.99 10.72 -1.86
C VAL A 8 12.33 10.81 -2.58
N GLN A 9 12.51 9.98 -3.60
CA GLN A 9 13.74 9.92 -4.39
C GLN A 9 13.67 10.86 -5.57
N TYR A 10 14.82 11.34 -6.02
CA TYR A 10 14.88 12.26 -7.13
C TYR A 10 14.21 11.69 -8.38
N TYR A 11 14.39 10.40 -8.65
CA TYR A 11 13.78 9.76 -9.83
C TYR A 11 12.26 9.59 -9.73
N GLU A 12 11.68 9.91 -8.58
CA GLU A 12 10.23 9.88 -8.39
C GLU A 12 9.57 11.21 -8.74
N THR A 13 10.36 12.24 -8.97
CA THR A 13 9.83 13.57 -9.30
C THR A 13 9.72 13.75 -10.81
N ASP A 14 8.86 14.69 -11.21
CA ASP A 14 8.65 15.02 -12.62
C ASP A 14 9.25 16.39 -12.95
N ARG A 15 8.97 16.89 -14.15
CA ARG A 15 9.51 18.17 -14.60
C ARG A 15 9.04 19.36 -13.78
N MET A 16 7.91 19.23 -13.07
CA MET A 16 7.41 20.29 -12.18
C MET A 16 8.12 20.29 -10.84
N GLY A 17 9.01 19.32 -10.59
CA GLY A 17 9.71 19.19 -9.33
C GLY A 17 8.89 18.55 -8.24
N ILE A 18 7.73 17.98 -8.57
CA ILE A 18 6.88 17.29 -7.60
C ILE A 18 6.84 15.81 -7.91
N THR A 19 6.44 15.01 -6.93
CA THR A 19 6.33 13.56 -7.09
C THR A 19 5.32 13.24 -8.18
N HIS A 20 5.73 12.37 -9.13
CA HIS A 20 4.82 11.88 -10.15
C HIS A 20 3.77 10.99 -9.48
N HIS A 21 2.51 11.16 -9.86
CA HIS A 21 1.38 10.50 -9.18
C HIS A 21 1.48 8.98 -9.14
N SER A 22 2.14 8.36 -10.12
CA SER A 22 2.29 6.90 -10.16
C SER A 22 3.05 6.34 -8.97
N ASN A 23 3.88 7.16 -8.34
CA ASN A 23 4.71 6.68 -7.23
C ASN A 23 3.88 6.42 -5.97
N TYR A 24 2.75 7.10 -5.81
CA TYR A 24 1.89 6.89 -4.65
C TYR A 24 1.35 5.45 -4.62
N VAL A 25 1.06 4.88 -5.78
CA VAL A 25 0.64 3.48 -5.89
C VAL A 25 1.78 2.55 -5.47
N ARG A 26 3.01 2.87 -5.84
CA ARG A 26 4.19 2.11 -5.42
C ARG A 26 4.39 2.18 -3.91
N TRP A 27 4.16 3.35 -3.33
CA TRP A 27 4.26 3.53 -1.89
C TRP A 27 3.18 2.74 -1.14
N MET A 28 2.00 2.62 -1.74
CA MET A 28 0.95 1.76 -1.18
C MET A 28 1.43 0.31 -1.12
N GLU A 29 2.08 -0.17 -2.18
CA GLU A 29 2.63 -1.52 -2.21
C GLU A 29 3.74 -1.68 -1.16
N GLU A 30 4.61 -0.70 -1.03
CA GLU A 30 5.66 -0.70 -0.02
C GLU A 30 5.06 -0.82 1.37
N ALA A 31 4.00 -0.07 1.64
CA ALA A 31 3.30 -0.10 2.92
C ALA A 31 2.64 -1.46 3.18
N ARG A 32 2.04 -2.07 2.14
CA ARG A 32 1.46 -3.41 2.27
C ARG A 32 2.52 -4.46 2.60
N THR A 33 3.66 -4.38 1.91
CA THR A 33 4.77 -5.28 2.16
C THR A 33 5.24 -5.17 3.62
N PHE A 34 5.38 -3.93 4.09
CA PHE A 34 5.75 -3.65 5.47
C PHE A 34 4.72 -4.23 6.44
N PHE A 35 3.44 -3.96 6.20
CA PHE A 35 2.35 -4.42 7.07
C PHE A 35 2.33 -5.94 7.17
N LEU A 36 2.42 -6.64 6.03
CA LEU A 36 2.36 -8.10 6.03
C LEU A 36 3.55 -8.72 6.76
N ARG A 37 4.74 -8.11 6.65
CA ARG A 37 5.90 -8.58 7.39
C ARG A 37 5.70 -8.41 8.89
N GLU A 38 5.13 -7.28 9.29
CA GLU A 38 4.92 -6.97 10.70
C GLU A 38 3.91 -7.90 11.36
N ILE A 39 2.93 -8.39 10.63
CA ILE A 39 1.95 -9.34 11.18
C ILE A 39 2.37 -10.80 10.99
N GLY A 40 3.56 -11.05 10.43
CA GLY A 40 4.08 -12.41 10.28
C GLY A 40 3.62 -13.14 9.04
N TRP A 41 3.09 -12.44 8.04
CA TRP A 41 2.63 -13.02 6.78
C TRP A 41 3.28 -12.35 5.58
N PRO A 42 4.62 -12.38 5.46
CA PRO A 42 5.29 -11.76 4.30
C PRO A 42 4.86 -12.44 3.00
N TYR A 43 4.98 -11.72 1.88
CA TYR A 43 4.58 -12.24 0.58
C TYR A 43 5.25 -13.57 0.25
N GLU A 44 6.54 -13.73 0.58
CA GLU A 44 7.24 -14.97 0.30
C GLU A 44 6.61 -16.17 1.02
N LYS A 45 6.07 -15.95 2.22
CA LYS A 45 5.38 -17.01 2.96
C LYS A 45 4.04 -17.33 2.33
N ILE A 46 3.31 -16.29 1.92
CA ILE A 46 2.02 -16.45 1.25
C ILE A 46 2.21 -17.24 -0.05
N GLU A 47 3.24 -16.89 -0.81
CA GLU A 47 3.56 -17.57 -2.08
C GLU A 47 3.99 -19.01 -1.86
N GLU A 48 4.74 -19.29 -0.80
CA GLU A 48 5.13 -20.66 -0.46
C GLU A 48 3.91 -21.55 -0.21
N GLU A 49 2.84 -20.98 0.31
CA GLU A 49 1.60 -21.72 0.56
C GLU A 49 0.73 -21.82 -0.68
N GLY A 50 1.23 -21.35 -1.84
CA GLY A 50 0.50 -21.46 -3.09
C GLY A 50 -0.63 -20.45 -3.22
N ILE A 51 -0.53 -19.33 -2.53
CA ILE A 51 -1.55 -18.27 -2.54
C ILE A 51 -1.04 -17.09 -3.33
N ILE A 52 -1.89 -16.52 -4.19
CA ILE A 52 -1.60 -15.27 -4.90
C ILE A 52 -2.59 -14.21 -4.45
N SER A 53 -2.15 -12.96 -4.52
CA SER A 53 -2.95 -11.84 -4.00
C SER A 53 -3.03 -10.71 -5.03
N PRO A 54 -3.87 -10.86 -6.06
CA PRO A 54 -4.02 -9.80 -7.06
C PRO A 54 -4.72 -8.58 -6.48
N VAL A 55 -4.33 -7.41 -7.00
CA VAL A 55 -5.00 -6.16 -6.68
C VAL A 55 -6.26 -6.08 -7.53
N THR A 56 -7.40 -5.86 -6.91
CA THR A 56 -8.67 -5.76 -7.63
C THR A 56 -9.18 -4.32 -7.75
N SER A 57 -8.69 -3.42 -6.90
CA SER A 57 -9.12 -2.02 -6.95
C SER A 57 -8.09 -1.14 -6.26
N ILE A 58 -7.83 0.03 -6.83
CA ILE A 58 -6.97 1.06 -6.23
C ILE A 58 -7.63 2.41 -6.46
N SER A 59 -7.62 3.25 -5.41
CA SER A 59 -8.02 4.64 -5.53
C SER A 59 -7.03 5.51 -4.77
N CYS A 60 -6.77 6.70 -5.30
CA CYS A 60 -5.89 7.69 -4.69
C CYS A 60 -6.51 9.07 -4.83
N ASP A 61 -6.51 9.81 -3.73
CA ASP A 61 -6.91 11.22 -3.73
C ASP A 61 -5.67 12.03 -3.35
N TYR A 62 -5.18 12.83 -4.27
CA TYR A 62 -3.97 13.63 -4.07
C TYR A 62 -4.37 14.96 -3.46
N LYS A 63 -3.95 15.18 -2.20
CA LYS A 63 -4.38 16.34 -1.41
C LYS A 63 -3.37 17.48 -1.45
N ALA A 64 -2.08 17.15 -1.55
CA ALA A 64 -0.99 18.12 -1.61
C ALA A 64 0.16 17.49 -2.35
N THR A 65 1.07 18.32 -2.85
CA THR A 65 2.25 17.82 -3.57
C THR A 65 3.34 17.39 -2.59
N SER A 66 4.23 16.53 -3.03
CA SER A 66 5.45 16.20 -2.32
C SER A 66 6.63 16.37 -3.29
N THR A 67 7.83 16.49 -2.74
CA THR A 67 9.01 16.76 -3.55
C THR A 67 10.19 15.93 -3.05
N PHE A 68 11.29 15.99 -3.78
CA PHE A 68 12.53 15.29 -3.46
C PHE A 68 12.92 15.50 -2.00
N ALA A 69 13.31 14.43 -1.35
CA ALA A 69 13.79 14.39 0.03
C ALA A 69 12.69 14.57 1.09
N ASP A 70 11.42 14.80 0.71
CA ASP A 70 10.34 14.74 1.69
C ASP A 70 10.30 13.33 2.29
N VAL A 71 9.95 13.25 3.58
CA VAL A 71 9.75 11.96 4.25
C VAL A 71 8.27 11.76 4.43
N ILE A 72 7.75 10.74 3.77
CA ILE A 72 6.32 10.44 3.79
C ILE A 72 6.06 9.31 4.79
N SER A 73 5.22 9.59 5.77
CA SER A 73 4.74 8.56 6.69
C SER A 73 3.45 8.00 6.13
N ILE A 74 3.47 6.70 5.81
CA ILE A 74 2.34 6.02 5.20
C ILE A 74 1.67 5.17 6.28
N GLU A 75 0.54 5.63 6.75
CA GLU A 75 -0.25 4.87 7.72
C GLU A 75 -1.16 3.93 6.94
N ILE A 76 -1.07 2.64 7.23
CA ILE A 76 -1.89 1.62 6.57
C ILE A 76 -2.75 0.92 7.60
N ASN A 77 -4.03 0.78 7.30
CA ASN A 77 -4.99 0.11 8.17
C ASN A 77 -5.86 -0.82 7.36
N VAL A 78 -6.24 -1.94 7.98
CA VAL A 78 -7.21 -2.85 7.37
C VAL A 78 -8.60 -2.23 7.50
N LYS A 79 -9.27 -2.05 6.37
CA LYS A 79 -10.64 -1.55 6.35
C LYS A 79 -11.64 -2.67 6.54
N SER A 80 -11.44 -3.81 5.84
CA SER A 80 -12.35 -4.93 5.97
C SER A 80 -11.68 -6.22 5.52
N VAL A 81 -12.16 -7.34 6.07
CA VAL A 81 -11.78 -8.69 5.67
C VAL A 81 -13.08 -9.43 5.40
N LYS A 82 -13.27 -9.93 4.18
CA LYS A 82 -14.46 -10.65 3.78
C LYS A 82 -14.08 -11.87 2.96
N SER A 83 -14.20 -13.06 3.54
CA SER A 83 -13.85 -14.30 2.85
C SER A 83 -12.46 -14.22 2.23
N ALA A 84 -12.38 -14.11 0.90
CA ALA A 84 -11.12 -14.05 0.16
C ALA A 84 -10.72 -12.63 -0.22
N ARG A 85 -11.33 -11.59 0.40
CA ARG A 85 -11.09 -10.21 0.04
C ARG A 85 -10.57 -9.42 1.24
N LEU A 86 -9.53 -8.64 1.00
CA LEU A 86 -8.90 -7.78 2.02
C LEU A 86 -8.84 -6.37 1.48
N SER A 87 -9.29 -5.39 2.28
CA SER A 87 -9.28 -3.98 1.89
C SER A 87 -8.43 -3.18 2.86
N PHE A 88 -7.62 -2.27 2.31
CA PHE A 88 -6.76 -1.37 3.08
C PHE A 88 -7.13 0.08 2.82
N VAL A 89 -6.88 0.94 3.80
CA VAL A 89 -6.91 2.39 3.62
C VAL A 89 -5.55 2.94 4.05
N TYR A 90 -5.15 4.03 3.40
CA TYR A 90 -3.82 4.63 3.57
C TYR A 90 -3.96 6.13 3.81
N HIS A 91 -3.14 6.66 4.72
CA HIS A 91 -2.99 8.09 4.92
C HIS A 91 -1.51 8.41 4.81
N MET A 92 -1.17 9.31 3.91
CA MET A 92 0.23 9.67 3.65
C MET A 92 0.46 11.13 4.04
N VAL A 93 1.39 11.33 4.96
CA VAL A 93 1.65 12.65 5.58
C VAL A 93 3.14 12.94 5.43
N ASN A 94 3.50 14.18 5.08
CA ASN A 94 4.91 14.55 4.98
C ASN A 94 5.47 14.89 6.37
N GLN A 95 6.77 15.24 6.41
CA GLN A 95 7.46 15.53 7.68
C GLN A 95 6.92 16.74 8.42
N ASN A 96 6.15 17.58 7.75
CA ASN A 96 5.55 18.77 8.35
C ASN A 96 4.11 18.52 8.80
N GLY A 97 3.64 17.28 8.74
CA GLY A 97 2.29 16.93 9.13
C GLY A 97 1.22 17.24 8.09
N VAL A 98 1.64 17.55 6.85
CA VAL A 98 0.67 17.86 5.78
C VAL A 98 0.20 16.57 5.14
N LEU A 99 -1.13 16.39 5.04
CA LEU A 99 -1.71 15.24 4.37
C LEU A 99 -1.52 15.40 2.86
N VAL A 100 -0.74 14.50 2.26
CA VAL A 100 -0.45 14.57 0.83
C VAL A 100 -1.33 13.65 0.01
N CYS A 101 -1.82 12.55 0.60
CA CYS A 101 -2.61 11.58 -0.15
C CYS A 101 -3.45 10.73 0.80
N THR A 102 -4.69 10.45 0.39
CA THR A 102 -5.49 9.37 1.00
C THR A 102 -5.74 8.35 -0.09
N ALA A 103 -5.74 7.07 0.28
CA ALA A 103 -5.84 6.01 -0.72
C ALA A 103 -6.57 4.81 -0.15
N ALA A 104 -7.00 3.92 -1.06
CA ALA A 104 -7.63 2.66 -0.69
C ALA A 104 -7.26 1.62 -1.73
N SER A 105 -7.19 0.35 -1.30
CA SER A 105 -6.95 -0.75 -2.21
C SER A 105 -7.74 -1.96 -1.77
N GLU A 106 -8.08 -2.82 -2.74
CA GLU A 106 -8.75 -4.10 -2.48
C GLU A 106 -7.96 -5.20 -3.14
N HIS A 107 -7.91 -6.35 -2.47
CA HIS A 107 -7.13 -7.49 -2.90
C HIS A 107 -7.94 -8.76 -2.74
N SER A 108 -7.83 -9.67 -3.71
CA SER A 108 -8.37 -11.02 -3.58
C SER A 108 -7.23 -11.95 -3.20
N PHE A 109 -7.57 -13.04 -2.53
CA PHE A 109 -6.60 -14.08 -2.18
C PHE A 109 -7.07 -15.36 -2.84
N LEU A 110 -6.25 -15.88 -3.76
CA LEU A 110 -6.59 -17.03 -4.58
C LEU A 110 -5.51 -18.09 -4.41
N SER A 111 -5.92 -19.37 -4.50
CA SER A 111 -4.93 -20.43 -4.65
C SER A 111 -4.41 -20.42 -6.08
N LYS A 112 -3.28 -21.08 -6.32
CA LYS A 112 -2.66 -21.10 -7.65
C LYS A 112 -3.56 -21.76 -8.71
N ASP A 113 -4.51 -22.57 -8.30
CA ASP A 113 -5.45 -23.22 -9.22
C ASP A 113 -6.71 -22.36 -9.46
N GLY A 114 -6.77 -21.15 -8.90
CA GLY A 114 -7.83 -20.18 -9.14
C GLY A 114 -8.94 -20.17 -8.10
N GLY A 115 -8.87 -21.03 -7.09
CA GLY A 115 -9.88 -21.04 -6.03
C GLY A 115 -9.67 -19.92 -5.02
N PHE A 116 -10.74 -19.41 -4.43
CA PHE A 116 -10.65 -18.38 -3.40
C PHE A 116 -10.17 -18.96 -2.07
N VAL A 117 -9.37 -18.17 -1.36
CA VAL A 117 -8.83 -18.53 -0.04
C VAL A 117 -9.65 -17.77 1.01
N ASN A 118 -10.16 -18.49 2.03
CA ASN A 118 -10.90 -17.84 3.10
C ASN A 118 -9.93 -17.24 4.11
N LEU A 119 -9.97 -15.93 4.28
CA LEU A 119 -9.10 -15.17 5.18
C LEU A 119 -9.63 -15.10 6.61
N LYS A 120 -10.88 -15.51 6.84
CA LYS A 120 -11.54 -15.40 8.14
C LYS A 120 -11.40 -16.67 8.95
N ARG A 121 -10.21 -17.04 9.32
CA ARG A 121 -10.07 -18.22 10.19
C ARG A 121 -9.16 -17.95 11.36
#